data_39734cd6a63d7a2276f7c015c928789c
#
_entry.id   39734cd6a63d7a2276f7c015c928789c
#
_cell.length_a   1.000
_cell.length_b   1.000
_cell.length_c   1.000
_cell.angle_alpha   90.00
_cell.angle_beta   90.00
_cell.angle_gamma   90.00
#
_symmetry.space_group_name_H-M   'P 1'
#
loop_
_entity.id
_entity.type
_entity.pdbx_description
1 polymer ?
#
loop_
_entity_poly.entity_id
_entity_poly.type
_entity_poly.pdbx_seq_one_letter_code
_entity_poly.pdbx_strand_id
1 'polypeptide(L)'
;DGFIIATPGVMSIARELAPHVDIHLSTQANIMNYLDAKFYYDLGATRIVAAREMSLKDVINIKERIPELEIEIFIHGSMCFAYSGRCLISAVQMGRSSNRGACANDCRVKYELYAKGENNDTLFRLEEDESGTHIFNSKDLNLSAHIAKIMESGAVDSLKIEGRTKSEYYAACTAGAYRRAIDDAVAGCFDPKIYADELNTLKNRGFSDGYLISRPFEKSDSQNLQTSISECWAQVDAFSEDGKTFKAKGQVFKNKAYELLSPANEKISLGEDEIGRVYQKEGKTFVEFKKLISPTGKAFESVHSGNVNDIC
;
A
#
# COMPACT_ATOMS: atom_id res chain seq x y z
N ASP A 1 -0.65 21.41 10.99
CA ASP A 1 -1.68 20.43 10.58
C ASP A 1 -2.64 21.08 9.59
N GLY A 2 -3.18 20.29 8.66
CA GLY A 2 -4.07 20.73 7.61
C GLY A 2 -5.39 19.96 7.57
N PHE A 3 -6.37 20.44 6.84
CA PHE A 3 -7.61 19.73 6.56
C PHE A 3 -7.51 18.97 5.24
N ILE A 4 -7.98 17.73 5.20
CA ILE A 4 -8.16 17.00 3.95
C ILE A 4 -9.64 17.09 3.56
N ILE A 5 -9.94 17.81 2.48
CA ILE A 5 -11.30 18.13 2.05
C ILE A 5 -11.54 17.62 0.63
N ALA A 6 -12.77 17.12 0.38
CA ALA A 6 -13.15 16.58 -0.93
C ALA A 6 -14.14 17.47 -1.71
N THR A 7 -14.82 18.39 -1.05
CA THR A 7 -15.92 19.15 -1.67
C THR A 7 -15.75 20.66 -1.54
N PRO A 8 -16.13 21.43 -2.59
CA PRO A 8 -15.98 22.89 -2.58
C PRO A 8 -16.74 23.57 -1.43
N GLY A 9 -17.95 23.09 -1.11
CA GLY A 9 -18.76 23.70 -0.04
C GLY A 9 -18.10 23.57 1.33
N VAL A 10 -17.52 22.41 1.67
CA VAL A 10 -16.77 22.24 2.93
C VAL A 10 -15.50 23.10 2.93
N MET A 11 -14.85 23.24 1.77
CA MET A 11 -13.67 24.08 1.63
C MET A 11 -13.99 25.56 1.90
N SER A 12 -15.12 26.07 1.40
CA SER A 12 -15.56 27.43 1.67
C SER A 12 -15.79 27.66 3.18
N ILE A 13 -16.45 26.74 3.86
CA ILE A 13 -16.66 26.80 5.30
C ILE A 13 -15.34 26.76 6.08
N ALA A 14 -14.42 25.87 5.66
CA ALA A 14 -13.12 25.77 6.30
C ALA A 14 -12.30 27.06 6.18
N ARG A 15 -12.36 27.74 5.02
CA ARG A 15 -11.72 29.04 4.82
C ARG A 15 -12.33 30.16 5.66
N GLU A 16 -13.64 30.13 5.86
CA GLU A 16 -14.32 31.10 6.71
C GLU A 16 -13.98 30.92 8.20
N LEU A 17 -14.05 29.68 8.69
CA LEU A 17 -13.91 29.39 10.11
C LEU A 17 -12.45 29.20 10.58
N ALA A 18 -11.55 28.76 9.68
CA ALA A 18 -10.16 28.47 9.99
C ALA A 18 -9.23 28.92 8.85
N PRO A 19 -9.14 30.21 8.54
CA PRO A 19 -8.39 30.73 7.37
C PRO A 19 -6.89 30.46 7.43
N HIS A 20 -6.35 30.19 8.61
CA HIS A 20 -4.93 29.93 8.86
C HIS A 20 -4.54 28.44 8.73
N VAL A 21 -5.52 27.56 8.53
CA VAL A 21 -5.27 26.12 8.41
C VAL A 21 -5.11 25.74 6.94
N ASP A 22 -4.08 24.97 6.62
CA ASP A 22 -3.84 24.48 5.27
C ASP A 22 -4.97 23.56 4.78
N ILE A 23 -5.31 23.68 3.51
CA ILE A 23 -6.32 22.84 2.87
C ILE A 23 -5.65 21.95 1.83
N HIS A 24 -5.65 20.66 2.12
CA HIS A 24 -5.25 19.61 1.21
C HIS A 24 -6.48 19.02 0.52
N LEU A 25 -6.54 19.14 -0.78
CA LEU A 25 -7.67 18.61 -1.53
C LEU A 25 -7.51 17.11 -1.77
N SER A 26 -8.52 16.36 -1.34
CA SER A 26 -8.54 14.89 -1.47
C SER A 26 -8.54 14.44 -2.92
N THR A 27 -7.96 13.27 -3.21
CA THR A 27 -8.13 12.58 -4.51
C THR A 27 -9.60 12.38 -4.91
N GLN A 28 -10.51 12.39 -3.94
CA GLN A 28 -11.96 12.30 -4.18
C GLN A 28 -12.54 13.54 -4.89
N ALA A 29 -11.83 14.67 -4.88
CA ALA A 29 -12.18 15.83 -5.70
C ALA A 29 -11.91 15.60 -7.18
N ASN A 30 -11.20 14.52 -7.52
CA ASN A 30 -10.97 14.08 -8.89
C ASN A 30 -10.27 15.10 -9.78
N ILE A 31 -9.22 15.73 -9.28
CA ILE A 31 -8.43 16.69 -10.05
C ILE A 31 -7.58 15.93 -11.08
N MET A 32 -7.81 16.24 -12.35
CA MET A 32 -7.22 15.57 -13.48
C MET A 32 -6.42 16.48 -14.40
N ASN A 33 -6.52 17.80 -14.23
CA ASN A 33 -5.93 18.75 -15.16
C ASN A 33 -5.63 20.08 -14.47
N TYR A 34 -4.91 20.94 -15.18
CA TYR A 34 -4.53 22.27 -14.72
C TYR A 34 -5.73 23.16 -14.36
N LEU A 35 -6.80 23.16 -15.14
CA LEU A 35 -7.93 24.06 -14.88
C LEU A 35 -8.65 23.71 -13.58
N ASP A 36 -8.81 22.42 -13.30
CA ASP A 36 -9.37 21.98 -12.02
C ASP A 36 -8.43 22.32 -10.86
N ALA A 37 -7.13 22.08 -11.01
CA ALA A 37 -6.13 22.44 -10.01
C ALA A 37 -6.14 23.96 -9.72
N LYS A 38 -6.17 24.78 -10.77
CA LYS A 38 -6.24 26.23 -10.66
C LYS A 38 -7.48 26.71 -9.93
N PHE A 39 -8.65 26.13 -10.26
CA PHE A 39 -9.91 26.47 -9.61
C PHE A 39 -9.83 26.27 -8.09
N TYR A 40 -9.33 25.13 -7.64
CA TYR A 40 -9.21 24.86 -6.23
C TYR A 40 -8.08 25.63 -5.55
N TYR A 41 -6.98 25.91 -6.26
CA TYR A 41 -5.92 26.79 -5.77
C TYR A 41 -6.45 28.20 -5.52
N ASP A 42 -7.22 28.75 -6.45
CA ASP A 42 -7.85 30.07 -6.30
C ASP A 42 -8.86 30.12 -5.15
N LEU A 43 -9.49 28.99 -4.80
CA LEU A 43 -10.30 28.84 -3.60
C LEU A 43 -9.47 28.64 -2.32
N GLY A 44 -8.14 28.59 -2.42
CA GLY A 44 -7.23 28.54 -1.29
C GLY A 44 -6.74 27.12 -0.93
N ALA A 45 -6.78 26.14 -1.82
CA ALA A 45 -6.07 24.90 -1.61
C ALA A 45 -4.55 25.13 -1.62
N THR A 46 -3.85 24.56 -0.62
CA THR A 46 -2.38 24.62 -0.52
C THR A 46 -1.73 23.35 -1.09
N ARG A 47 -2.45 22.22 -1.09
CA ARG A 47 -2.03 20.94 -1.66
C ARG A 47 -3.17 20.25 -2.36
N ILE A 48 -2.87 19.53 -3.44
CA ILE A 48 -3.78 18.58 -4.08
C ILE A 48 -3.23 17.16 -3.97
N VAL A 49 -4.11 16.20 -3.64
CA VAL A 49 -3.84 14.78 -3.83
C VAL A 49 -4.35 14.42 -5.22
N ALA A 50 -3.44 14.25 -6.16
CA ALA A 50 -3.75 13.98 -7.56
C ALA A 50 -4.67 12.76 -7.72
N ALA A 51 -5.57 12.80 -8.69
CA ALA A 51 -6.31 11.62 -9.08
C ALA A 51 -5.34 10.53 -9.58
N ARG A 52 -5.66 9.26 -9.32
CA ARG A 52 -4.80 8.13 -9.73
C ARG A 52 -4.65 7.99 -11.24
N GLU A 53 -5.55 8.62 -11.98
CA GLU A 53 -5.63 8.61 -13.44
C GLU A 53 -4.77 9.68 -14.11
N MET A 54 -4.11 10.58 -13.31
CA MET A 54 -3.19 11.59 -13.83
C MET A 54 -1.88 10.97 -14.32
N SER A 55 -1.36 11.51 -15.41
CA SER A 55 0.01 11.22 -15.85
C SER A 55 1.04 12.16 -15.19
N LEU A 56 2.30 11.76 -15.14
CA LEU A 56 3.40 12.61 -14.66
C LEU A 56 3.51 13.90 -15.48
N LYS A 57 3.19 13.84 -16.79
CA LYS A 57 3.15 15.02 -17.65
C LYS A 57 2.10 16.03 -17.20
N ASP A 58 0.92 15.57 -16.76
CA ASP A 58 -0.13 16.46 -16.26
C ASP A 58 0.28 17.08 -14.93
N VAL A 59 0.94 16.30 -14.05
CA VAL A 59 1.50 16.79 -12.79
C VAL A 59 2.53 17.89 -13.03
N ILE A 60 3.47 17.67 -13.95
CA ILE A 60 4.48 18.66 -14.35
C ILE A 60 3.81 19.93 -14.88
N ASN A 61 2.84 19.80 -15.79
CA ASN A 61 2.12 20.95 -16.37
C ASN A 61 1.37 21.77 -15.30
N ILE A 62 0.85 21.15 -14.26
CA ILE A 62 0.24 21.88 -13.12
C ILE A 62 1.31 22.63 -12.33
N LYS A 63 2.40 21.96 -11.97
CA LYS A 63 3.49 22.54 -11.16
C LYS A 63 4.18 23.69 -11.85
N GLU A 64 4.42 23.60 -13.15
CA GLU A 64 5.01 24.71 -13.94
C GLU A 64 4.13 25.96 -13.95
N ARG A 65 2.80 25.80 -13.90
CA ARG A 65 1.84 26.91 -13.96
C ARG A 65 1.42 27.44 -12.60
N ILE A 66 1.51 26.61 -11.55
CA ILE A 66 1.17 26.95 -10.17
C ILE A 66 2.31 26.41 -9.27
N PRO A 67 3.49 27.04 -9.26
CA PRO A 67 4.65 26.54 -8.52
C PRO A 67 4.42 26.39 -7.01
N GLU A 68 3.57 27.23 -6.44
CA GLU A 68 3.25 27.27 -5.00
C GLU A 68 2.30 26.14 -4.57
N LEU A 69 1.57 25.54 -5.50
CA LEU A 69 0.66 24.45 -5.18
C LEU A 69 1.44 23.17 -4.95
N GLU A 70 1.34 22.59 -3.77
CA GLU A 70 1.91 21.30 -3.48
C GLU A 70 1.11 20.16 -4.14
N ILE A 71 1.82 19.21 -4.73
CA ILE A 71 1.20 18.05 -5.40
C ILE A 71 1.63 16.76 -4.71
N GLU A 72 0.64 16.04 -4.17
CA GLU A 72 0.79 14.70 -3.61
C GLU A 72 0.30 13.65 -4.61
N ILE A 73 1.09 12.61 -4.83
CA ILE A 73 0.72 11.49 -5.70
C ILE A 73 0.71 10.16 -4.94
N PHE A 74 -0.16 9.23 -5.34
CA PHE A 74 -0.06 7.85 -4.89
C PHE A 74 1.10 7.15 -5.60
N ILE A 75 1.93 6.44 -4.82
CA ILE A 75 3.09 5.69 -5.34
C ILE A 75 2.98 4.18 -5.10
N HIS A 76 2.17 3.74 -4.14
CA HIS A 76 2.03 2.33 -3.80
C HIS A 76 0.66 1.99 -3.23
N GLY A 77 0.27 0.74 -3.45
CA GLY A 77 -0.90 0.13 -2.83
C GLY A 77 -2.07 -0.07 -3.77
N SER A 78 -3.23 -0.29 -3.19
CA SER A 78 -4.40 -0.71 -3.95
C SER A 78 -4.92 0.36 -4.91
N MET A 79 -5.01 0.00 -6.18
CA MET A 79 -5.74 0.81 -7.16
C MET A 79 -7.25 0.58 -7.04
N CYS A 80 -8.02 1.63 -7.25
CA CYS A 80 -9.47 1.54 -7.36
C CYS A 80 -9.86 1.09 -8.77
N PHE A 81 -10.84 0.22 -8.88
CA PHE A 81 -11.50 -0.08 -10.16
C PHE A 81 -12.28 1.13 -10.69
N ALA A 82 -12.99 1.81 -9.80
CA ALA A 82 -13.76 2.98 -10.14
C ALA A 82 -12.88 4.23 -10.22
N TYR A 83 -13.31 5.16 -11.04
CA TYR A 83 -12.73 6.48 -11.18
C TYR A 83 -12.64 7.20 -9.83
N SER A 84 -11.59 7.95 -9.59
CA SER A 84 -11.35 8.65 -8.31
C SER A 84 -12.55 9.46 -7.88
N GLY A 85 -13.06 9.21 -6.67
CA GLY A 85 -14.24 9.87 -6.11
C GLY A 85 -15.60 9.48 -6.72
N ARG A 86 -15.69 8.45 -7.57
CA ARG A 86 -16.91 8.04 -8.29
C ARG A 86 -17.32 6.57 -8.07
N CYS A 87 -16.95 5.99 -6.94
CA CYS A 87 -17.25 4.59 -6.65
C CYS A 87 -18.61 4.41 -5.96
N LEU A 88 -19.43 3.51 -6.49
CA LEU A 88 -20.74 3.16 -5.94
C LEU A 88 -20.84 1.71 -5.44
N ILE A 89 -19.85 0.85 -5.73
CA ILE A 89 -19.95 -0.60 -5.46
C ILE A 89 -20.25 -0.88 -3.98
N SER A 90 -19.47 -0.32 -3.06
CA SER A 90 -19.69 -0.52 -1.62
C SER A 90 -21.00 0.06 -1.12
N ALA A 91 -21.50 1.14 -1.74
CA ALA A 91 -22.80 1.71 -1.37
C ALA A 91 -23.95 0.81 -1.79
N VAL A 92 -23.88 0.23 -2.99
CA VAL A 92 -24.92 -0.65 -3.53
C VAL A 92 -24.94 -1.99 -2.79
N GLN A 93 -23.78 -2.59 -2.54
CA GLN A 93 -23.71 -3.94 -1.96
C GLN A 93 -23.79 -3.96 -0.43
N MET A 94 -23.15 -3.01 0.24
CA MET A 94 -22.98 -3.03 1.70
C MET A 94 -23.57 -1.82 2.40
N GLY A 95 -24.25 -0.91 1.70
CA GLY A 95 -24.77 0.34 2.25
C GLY A 95 -23.66 1.31 2.73
N ARG A 96 -22.39 1.08 2.36
CA ARG A 96 -21.22 1.86 2.80
C ARG A 96 -20.74 2.78 1.70
N SER A 97 -20.76 4.08 1.96
CA SER A 97 -20.29 5.05 0.96
C SER A 97 -18.75 5.12 0.92
N SER A 98 -18.16 4.57 -0.13
CA SER A 98 -16.70 4.65 -0.38
C SER A 98 -16.23 6.09 -0.60
N ASN A 99 -17.07 6.93 -1.19
CA ASN A 99 -16.80 8.35 -1.40
C ASN A 99 -16.78 9.17 -0.09
N ARG A 100 -17.22 8.58 1.01
CA ARG A 100 -17.17 9.13 2.37
C ARG A 100 -16.13 8.42 3.25
N GLY A 101 -15.16 7.72 2.66
CA GLY A 101 -14.11 6.99 3.37
C GLY A 101 -14.54 5.63 3.92
N ALA A 102 -15.77 5.15 3.64
CA ALA A 102 -16.29 3.89 4.17
C ALA A 102 -16.25 2.73 3.16
N CYS A 103 -15.21 2.66 2.31
CA CYS A 103 -15.03 1.59 1.35
C CYS A 103 -14.96 0.21 2.02
N ALA A 104 -15.78 -0.74 1.55
CA ALA A 104 -15.81 -2.13 2.03
C ALA A 104 -14.87 -3.05 1.23
N ASN A 105 -14.22 -2.54 0.19
CA ASN A 105 -13.36 -3.30 -0.74
C ASN A 105 -14.08 -4.37 -1.55
N ASP A 106 -15.38 -4.21 -1.81
CA ASP A 106 -16.21 -5.20 -2.53
C ASP A 106 -15.67 -5.55 -3.93
N CYS A 107 -15.00 -4.61 -4.60
CA CYS A 107 -14.35 -4.87 -5.88
C CYS A 107 -13.15 -5.84 -5.81
N ARG A 108 -12.81 -6.34 -4.63
CA ARG A 108 -11.61 -7.19 -4.37
C ARG A 108 -11.97 -8.55 -3.79
N VAL A 109 -13.25 -8.85 -3.63
CA VAL A 109 -13.72 -10.15 -3.17
C VAL A 109 -14.02 -11.06 -4.36
N LYS A 110 -14.04 -12.37 -4.13
CA LYS A 110 -14.48 -13.33 -5.14
C LYS A 110 -16.00 -13.25 -5.31
N TYR A 111 -16.45 -13.32 -6.54
CA TYR A 111 -17.86 -13.37 -6.90
C TYR A 111 -18.19 -14.72 -7.53
N GLU A 112 -19.37 -15.23 -7.25
CA GLU A 112 -19.96 -16.31 -8.00
C GLU A 112 -20.98 -15.73 -8.97
N LEU A 113 -20.89 -16.11 -10.24
CA LEU A 113 -21.80 -15.65 -11.28
C LEU A 113 -22.89 -16.69 -11.52
N TYR A 114 -24.11 -16.20 -11.68
CA TYR A 114 -25.25 -17.01 -12.02
C TYR A 114 -25.97 -16.42 -13.24
N ALA A 115 -26.34 -17.28 -14.19
CA ALA A 115 -27.23 -16.91 -15.28
C ALA A 115 -28.66 -17.35 -14.94
N LYS A 116 -29.62 -16.46 -15.22
CA LYS A 116 -31.06 -16.76 -15.14
C LYS A 116 -31.68 -16.52 -16.51
N GLY A 117 -32.39 -17.49 -17.01
CA GLY A 117 -33.17 -17.32 -18.25
C GLY A 117 -34.38 -16.41 -18.02
N GLU A 118 -34.79 -15.66 -19.04
CA GLU A 118 -35.89 -14.71 -18.95
C GLU A 118 -37.21 -15.31 -18.49
N ASN A 119 -37.44 -16.60 -18.84
CA ASN A 119 -38.66 -17.36 -18.52
C ASN A 119 -38.41 -18.53 -17.54
N ASN A 120 -37.31 -18.48 -16.77
CA ASN A 120 -36.97 -19.57 -15.90
C ASN A 120 -36.41 -19.03 -14.57
N ASP A 121 -36.94 -19.51 -13.46
CA ASP A 121 -36.48 -19.13 -12.11
C ASP A 121 -35.24 -19.91 -11.65
N THR A 122 -34.77 -20.86 -12.46
CA THR A 122 -33.55 -21.61 -12.16
C THR A 122 -32.31 -20.74 -12.40
N LEU A 123 -31.45 -20.63 -11.37
CA LEU A 123 -30.14 -20.00 -11.46
C LEU A 123 -29.13 -21.07 -11.88
N PHE A 124 -28.44 -20.81 -12.99
CA PHE A 124 -27.32 -21.64 -13.44
C PHE A 124 -26.02 -20.98 -12.98
N ARG A 125 -25.27 -21.66 -12.12
CA ARG A 125 -23.94 -21.20 -11.72
C ARG A 125 -23.02 -21.22 -12.94
N LEU A 126 -22.37 -20.08 -13.20
CA LEU A 126 -21.31 -20.01 -14.20
C LEU A 126 -20.00 -20.35 -13.48
N GLU A 127 -19.38 -21.44 -13.88
CA GLU A 127 -18.04 -21.80 -13.43
C GLU A 127 -17.05 -21.32 -14.49
N GLU A 128 -16.13 -20.45 -14.09
CA GLU A 128 -14.94 -20.17 -14.85
C GLU A 128 -13.80 -21.01 -14.28
N ASP A 129 -12.61 -20.91 -14.82
CA ASP A 129 -11.49 -21.78 -14.53
C ASP A 129 -11.12 -21.95 -13.03
N GLU A 130 -10.10 -22.74 -12.73
CA GLU A 130 -9.65 -23.13 -11.37
C GLU A 130 -9.38 -21.97 -10.41
N SER A 131 -9.27 -20.71 -10.91
CA SER A 131 -9.00 -19.53 -10.10
C SER A 131 -10.25 -18.69 -9.71
N GLY A 132 -11.42 -18.98 -10.30
CA GLY A 132 -12.69 -18.27 -10.07
C GLY A 132 -12.80 -16.93 -10.80
N THR A 133 -14.01 -16.34 -10.79
CA THR A 133 -14.29 -15.09 -11.48
C THR A 133 -14.00 -13.87 -10.61
N HIS A 134 -13.09 -13.01 -11.03
CA HIS A 134 -12.83 -11.71 -10.41
C HIS A 134 -13.34 -10.59 -11.32
N ILE A 135 -14.52 -10.02 -11.02
CA ILE A 135 -15.18 -9.07 -11.91
C ILE A 135 -14.53 -7.68 -11.91
N PHE A 136 -13.94 -7.24 -10.80
CA PHE A 136 -13.44 -5.87 -10.62
C PHE A 136 -12.00 -5.83 -10.08
N ASN A 137 -11.17 -6.77 -10.48
CA ASN A 137 -9.82 -6.89 -9.95
C ASN A 137 -8.84 -5.96 -10.67
N SER A 138 -8.37 -4.91 -9.97
CA SER A 138 -7.27 -4.06 -10.45
C SER A 138 -5.97 -4.50 -9.81
N LYS A 139 -4.87 -4.48 -10.58
CA LYS A 139 -3.52 -4.63 -10.05
C LYS A 139 -3.21 -3.55 -9.02
N ASP A 140 -2.29 -3.84 -8.12
CA ASP A 140 -1.83 -2.86 -7.15
C ASP A 140 -0.81 -1.91 -7.80
N LEU A 141 -0.79 -0.65 -7.35
CA LEU A 141 0.18 0.34 -7.81
C LEU A 141 1.55 0.07 -7.18
N ASN A 142 2.60 0.14 -7.99
CA ASN A 142 3.98 0.14 -7.52
C ASN A 142 4.86 1.02 -8.43
N LEU A 143 5.26 2.17 -7.91
CA LEU A 143 6.12 3.12 -8.62
C LEU A 143 7.56 3.12 -8.10
N SER A 144 7.98 2.11 -7.34
CA SER A 144 9.33 2.05 -6.78
C SER A 144 10.43 2.12 -7.85
N ALA A 145 10.21 1.52 -9.01
CA ALA A 145 11.13 1.58 -10.14
C ALA A 145 11.21 2.96 -10.82
N HIS A 146 10.33 3.88 -10.48
CA HIS A 146 10.22 5.18 -11.13
C HIS A 146 10.51 6.36 -10.20
N ILE A 147 10.93 6.12 -8.97
CA ILE A 147 11.17 7.16 -7.96
C ILE A 147 12.21 8.18 -8.44
N ALA A 148 13.32 7.74 -9.01
CA ALA A 148 14.32 8.67 -9.55
C ALA A 148 13.72 9.65 -10.59
N LYS A 149 12.95 9.11 -11.55
CA LYS A 149 12.27 9.92 -12.58
C LYS A 149 11.22 10.88 -11.99
N ILE A 150 10.49 10.44 -10.97
CA ILE A 150 9.50 11.29 -10.28
C ILE A 150 10.22 12.44 -9.58
N MET A 151 11.31 12.17 -8.88
CA MET A 151 12.10 13.18 -8.17
C MET A 151 12.78 14.17 -9.14
N GLU A 152 13.36 13.67 -10.24
CA GLU A 152 13.98 14.50 -11.28
C GLU A 152 12.98 15.48 -11.91
N SER A 153 11.68 15.14 -11.92
CA SER A 153 10.65 16.05 -12.46
C SER A 153 10.51 17.35 -11.65
N GLY A 154 10.88 17.35 -10.37
CA GLY A 154 10.69 18.48 -9.46
C GLY A 154 9.23 18.89 -9.23
N ALA A 155 8.28 18.10 -9.73
CA ALA A 155 6.85 18.46 -9.76
C ALA A 155 6.02 17.82 -8.65
N VAL A 156 6.61 16.94 -7.84
CA VAL A 156 5.92 16.18 -6.78
C VAL A 156 6.50 16.55 -5.42
N ASP A 157 5.66 17.04 -4.53
CA ASP A 157 6.06 17.48 -3.19
C ASP A 157 5.83 16.39 -2.13
N SER A 158 4.89 15.47 -2.36
CA SER A 158 4.52 14.41 -1.40
C SER A 158 4.22 13.08 -2.09
N LEU A 159 4.72 12.00 -1.48
CA LEU A 159 4.56 10.63 -1.96
C LEU A 159 3.65 9.86 -0.99
N LYS A 160 2.53 9.32 -1.50
CA LYS A 160 1.51 8.65 -0.69
C LYS A 160 1.49 7.15 -0.89
N ILE A 161 1.64 6.41 0.21
CA ILE A 161 1.46 4.95 0.26
C ILE A 161 0.06 4.65 0.78
N GLU A 162 -0.74 3.89 0.03
CA GLU A 162 -2.05 3.41 0.47
C GLU A 162 -1.90 2.05 1.15
N GLY A 163 -2.44 1.92 2.35
CA GLY A 163 -2.31 0.68 3.11
C GLY A 163 -3.16 0.65 4.38
N ARG A 164 -4.24 1.45 4.48
CA ARG A 164 -5.06 1.59 5.69
C ARG A 164 -5.53 0.27 6.31
N THR A 165 -5.81 -0.73 5.51
CA THR A 165 -6.30 -2.04 5.95
C THR A 165 -5.22 -3.13 5.92
N LYS A 166 -3.99 -2.75 5.67
CA LYS A 166 -2.84 -3.66 5.61
C LYS A 166 -2.20 -3.80 6.99
N SER A 167 -1.30 -4.78 7.13
CA SER A 167 -0.57 -5.03 8.37
C SER A 167 0.50 -3.97 8.64
N GLU A 168 0.95 -3.89 9.88
CA GLU A 168 2.11 -3.07 10.27
C GLU A 168 3.37 -3.46 9.49
N TYR A 169 3.56 -4.75 9.25
CA TYR A 169 4.65 -5.27 8.42
C TYR A 169 4.62 -4.71 7.00
N TYR A 170 3.44 -4.68 6.37
CA TYR A 170 3.29 -4.04 5.04
C TYR A 170 3.68 -2.56 5.09
N ALA A 171 3.24 -1.82 6.11
CA ALA A 171 3.57 -0.41 6.26
C ALA A 171 5.09 -0.20 6.43
N ALA A 172 5.74 -1.02 7.27
CA ALA A 172 7.18 -0.96 7.49
C ALA A 172 7.99 -1.27 6.23
N CYS A 173 7.68 -2.37 5.54
CA CYS A 173 8.38 -2.78 4.32
C CYS A 173 8.18 -1.77 3.18
N THR A 174 6.95 -1.29 2.97
CA THR A 174 6.70 -0.32 1.90
C THR A 174 7.36 1.02 2.19
N ALA A 175 7.22 1.55 3.39
CA ALA A 175 7.87 2.81 3.77
C ALA A 175 9.40 2.71 3.69
N GLY A 176 9.98 1.60 4.17
CA GLY A 176 11.42 1.34 4.12
C GLY A 176 11.95 1.25 2.69
N ALA A 177 11.28 0.49 1.81
CA ALA A 177 11.68 0.35 0.42
C ALA A 177 11.64 1.69 -0.34
N TYR A 178 10.57 2.48 -0.16
CA TYR A 178 10.47 3.79 -0.78
C TYR A 178 11.44 4.81 -0.17
N ARG A 179 11.67 4.79 1.15
CA ARG A 179 12.68 5.66 1.77
C ARG A 179 14.06 5.38 1.19
N ARG A 180 14.43 4.11 1.11
CA ARG A 180 15.68 3.69 0.48
C ARG A 180 15.76 4.11 -0.99
N ALA A 181 14.69 3.90 -1.77
CA ALA A 181 14.66 4.31 -3.18
C ALA A 181 14.91 5.82 -3.37
N ILE A 182 14.37 6.64 -2.49
CA ILE A 182 14.59 8.10 -2.48
C ILE A 182 16.05 8.42 -2.13
N ASP A 183 16.59 7.82 -1.07
CA ASP A 183 17.95 8.07 -0.62
C ASP A 183 18.99 7.65 -1.67
N ASP A 184 18.80 6.47 -2.28
CA ASP A 184 19.65 5.97 -3.35
C ASP A 184 19.55 6.83 -4.63
N ALA A 185 18.35 7.36 -4.94
CA ALA A 185 18.17 8.30 -6.06
C ALA A 185 18.94 9.61 -5.81
N VAL A 186 18.88 10.16 -4.61
CA VAL A 186 19.67 11.35 -4.23
C VAL A 186 21.18 11.07 -4.27
N ALA A 187 21.60 9.89 -3.83
CA ALA A 187 23.00 9.48 -3.83
C ALA A 187 23.53 9.07 -5.22
N GLY A 188 22.69 8.98 -6.24
CA GLY A 188 23.07 8.58 -7.60
C GLY A 188 23.38 7.09 -7.74
N CYS A 189 22.90 6.22 -6.83
CA CYS A 189 23.10 4.77 -6.84
C CYS A 189 21.78 3.98 -6.94
N PHE A 190 20.75 4.59 -7.54
CA PHE A 190 19.42 4.02 -7.68
C PHE A 190 19.42 2.75 -8.52
N ASP A 191 18.99 1.63 -7.94
CA ASP A 191 18.74 0.36 -8.63
C ASP A 191 17.28 -0.07 -8.44
N PRO A 192 16.41 0.10 -9.47
CA PRO A 192 14.99 -0.19 -9.37
C PRO A 192 14.67 -1.64 -8.99
N LYS A 193 15.57 -2.58 -9.31
CA LYS A 193 15.35 -4.00 -9.02
C LYS A 193 15.32 -4.29 -7.53
N ILE A 194 16.17 -3.64 -6.75
CA ILE A 194 16.26 -3.86 -5.30
C ILE A 194 14.91 -3.60 -4.62
N TYR A 195 14.26 -2.48 -4.98
CA TYR A 195 12.99 -2.09 -4.36
C TYR A 195 11.83 -2.92 -4.88
N ALA A 196 11.83 -3.25 -6.18
CA ALA A 196 10.82 -4.10 -6.79
C ALA A 196 10.85 -5.51 -6.20
N ASP A 197 12.02 -6.11 -6.05
CA ASP A 197 12.19 -7.44 -5.46
C ASP A 197 11.68 -7.45 -4.00
N GLU A 198 11.99 -6.43 -3.21
CA GLU A 198 11.50 -6.29 -1.84
C GLU A 198 9.96 -6.23 -1.80
N LEU A 199 9.37 -5.35 -2.59
CA LEU A 199 7.93 -5.13 -2.58
C LEU A 199 7.14 -6.30 -3.17
N ASN A 200 7.74 -7.09 -4.08
CA ASN A 200 7.14 -8.31 -4.62
C ASN A 200 6.96 -9.41 -3.56
N THR A 201 7.68 -9.35 -2.44
CA THR A 201 7.50 -10.31 -1.34
C THR A 201 6.20 -10.09 -0.58
N LEU A 202 5.64 -8.89 -0.66
CA LEU A 202 4.40 -8.52 0.03
C LEU A 202 3.17 -9.05 -0.73
N LYS A 203 2.12 -9.35 0.02
CA LYS A 203 0.84 -9.79 -0.56
C LYS A 203 0.26 -8.72 -1.50
N ASN A 204 0.19 -9.03 -2.78
CA ASN A 204 -0.29 -8.14 -3.83
C ASN A 204 -1.11 -8.91 -4.87
N ARG A 205 -1.73 -8.19 -5.81
CA ARG A 205 -2.54 -8.71 -6.93
C ARG A 205 -1.83 -8.56 -8.28
N GLY A 206 -0.51 -8.61 -8.28
CA GLY A 206 0.32 -8.12 -9.37
C GLY A 206 0.44 -6.60 -9.30
N PHE A 207 1.54 -6.08 -9.84
CA PHE A 207 1.82 -4.65 -9.83
C PHE A 207 1.66 -4.02 -11.22
N SER A 208 1.34 -2.74 -11.23
CA SER A 208 1.34 -1.87 -12.41
C SER A 208 1.84 -0.48 -12.05
N ASP A 209 2.29 0.27 -13.06
CA ASP A 209 2.71 1.68 -12.92
C ASP A 209 1.51 2.63 -12.83
N GLY A 210 0.28 2.11 -12.81
CA GLY A 210 -0.94 2.89 -12.88
C GLY A 210 -0.96 3.76 -14.15
N TYR A 211 -1.50 4.98 -14.01
CA TYR A 211 -1.58 5.94 -15.12
C TYR A 211 -0.44 6.94 -15.12
N LEU A 212 0.38 6.97 -14.08
CA LEU A 212 1.38 8.02 -13.90
C LEU A 212 2.48 7.96 -14.98
N ILE A 213 2.97 6.75 -15.29
CA ILE A 213 4.08 6.54 -16.22
C ILE A 213 3.58 6.14 -17.61
N SER A 214 2.63 5.21 -17.65
CA SER A 214 2.02 4.74 -18.90
C SER A 214 0.52 4.53 -18.69
N ARG A 215 -0.28 4.66 -19.76
CA ARG A 215 -1.69 4.28 -19.66
C ARG A 215 -1.78 2.76 -19.60
N PRO A 216 -2.34 2.19 -18.54
CA PRO A 216 -2.50 0.74 -18.46
C PRO A 216 -3.50 0.28 -19.53
N PHE A 217 -3.02 -0.44 -20.54
CA PHE A 217 -3.85 -1.30 -21.36
C PHE A 217 -3.94 -2.66 -20.66
N GLU A 218 -4.49 -2.67 -19.45
CA GLU A 218 -4.66 -3.91 -18.72
C GLU A 218 -5.80 -4.70 -19.35
N LYS A 219 -5.46 -5.77 -20.04
CA LYS A 219 -6.36 -6.92 -20.05
C LYS A 219 -6.35 -7.42 -18.60
N SER A 220 -7.51 -7.37 -17.96
CA SER A 220 -7.66 -8.02 -16.66
C SER A 220 -7.37 -9.50 -16.86
N ASP A 221 -6.18 -9.92 -16.45
CA ASP A 221 -5.88 -11.33 -16.35
C ASP A 221 -6.66 -11.82 -15.13
N SER A 222 -7.64 -12.66 -15.33
CA SER A 222 -8.48 -13.25 -14.28
C SER A 222 -7.67 -14.04 -13.22
N GLN A 223 -6.39 -14.27 -13.50
CA GLN A 223 -5.45 -15.03 -12.68
C GLN A 223 -4.74 -14.23 -11.57
N ASN A 224 -5.03 -12.94 -11.40
CA ASN A 224 -4.39 -12.14 -10.36
C ASN A 224 -4.92 -12.47 -8.95
N LEU A 225 -4.69 -13.70 -8.51
CA LEU A 225 -4.82 -14.06 -7.09
C LEU A 225 -3.80 -13.28 -6.28
N GLN A 226 -4.18 -12.88 -5.07
CA GLN A 226 -3.21 -12.31 -4.15
C GLN A 226 -2.18 -13.39 -3.80
N THR A 227 -0.94 -13.15 -4.20
CA THR A 227 0.18 -14.00 -3.82
C THR A 227 1.09 -13.24 -2.86
N SER A 228 1.67 -13.94 -1.92
CA SER A 228 2.77 -13.42 -1.11
C SER A 228 3.84 -14.49 -0.99
N ILE A 229 5.09 -14.05 -0.98
CA ILE A 229 6.24 -14.92 -0.78
C ILE A 229 6.64 -14.89 0.71
N SER A 230 6.27 -13.83 1.40
CA SER A 230 6.60 -13.63 2.81
C SER A 230 5.37 -13.20 3.61
N GLU A 231 5.27 -13.70 4.84
CA GLU A 231 4.23 -13.34 5.79
C GLU A 231 4.85 -12.95 7.14
N CYS A 232 4.24 -11.98 7.81
CA CYS A 232 4.62 -11.64 9.17
C CYS A 232 3.99 -12.64 10.14
N TRP A 233 4.80 -13.50 10.74
CA TRP A 233 4.36 -14.53 11.69
C TRP A 233 4.29 -14.03 13.13
N ALA A 234 5.22 -13.15 13.49
CA ALA A 234 5.27 -12.61 14.81
C ALA A 234 5.92 -11.23 14.84
N GLN A 235 5.55 -10.45 15.83
CA GLN A 235 6.18 -9.18 16.17
C GLN A 235 7.06 -9.36 17.39
N VAL A 236 8.26 -8.80 17.37
CA VAL A 236 9.12 -8.79 18.55
C VAL A 236 8.58 -7.76 19.55
N ASP A 237 8.21 -8.22 20.75
CA ASP A 237 7.67 -7.37 21.80
C ASP A 237 8.80 -6.84 22.72
N ALA A 238 9.79 -7.68 22.99
CA ALA A 238 10.96 -7.31 23.80
C ALA A 238 12.13 -8.27 23.55
N PHE A 239 13.36 -7.77 23.69
CA PHE A 239 14.58 -8.58 23.79
C PHE A 239 15.01 -8.74 25.25
N SER A 240 15.67 -9.86 25.56
CA SER A 240 16.42 -9.99 26.79
C SER A 240 17.66 -9.09 26.79
N GLU A 241 18.16 -8.74 27.98
CA GLU A 241 19.36 -7.88 28.16
C GLU A 241 20.60 -8.44 27.45
N ASP A 242 20.72 -9.77 27.37
CA ASP A 242 21.82 -10.45 26.67
C ASP A 242 21.63 -10.59 25.15
N GLY A 243 20.51 -10.11 24.61
CA GLY A 243 20.18 -10.16 23.19
C GLY A 243 19.98 -11.57 22.61
N LYS A 244 19.87 -12.61 23.45
CA LYS A 244 19.73 -14.00 22.98
C LYS A 244 18.32 -14.51 22.97
N THR A 245 17.41 -13.84 23.67
CA THR A 245 16.01 -14.24 23.75
C THR A 245 15.13 -13.08 23.38
N PHE A 246 14.12 -13.31 22.56
CA PHE A 246 13.08 -12.32 22.37
C PHE A 246 11.71 -12.88 22.70
N LYS A 247 10.84 -12.00 23.14
CA LYS A 247 9.44 -12.26 23.37
C LYS A 247 8.67 -11.91 22.09
N ALA A 248 8.00 -12.89 21.52
CA ALA A 248 7.23 -12.72 20.30
C ALA A 248 5.73 -12.59 20.59
N LYS A 249 5.08 -11.64 19.92
CA LYS A 249 3.63 -11.55 19.81
C LYS A 249 3.22 -12.17 18.48
N GLY A 250 2.74 -13.42 18.53
CA GLY A 250 2.40 -14.22 17.35
C GLY A 250 2.93 -15.63 17.46
N GLN A 251 3.08 -16.33 16.33
CA GLN A 251 3.52 -17.71 16.26
C GLN A 251 4.95 -17.79 15.69
N VAL A 252 5.81 -18.56 16.34
CA VAL A 252 7.15 -18.89 15.86
C VAL A 252 7.37 -20.38 16.04
N PHE A 253 7.89 -21.03 15.01
CA PHE A 253 8.14 -22.47 14.96
C PHE A 253 9.64 -22.76 14.94
N LYS A 254 10.07 -23.78 15.67
CA LYS A 254 11.49 -24.10 15.82
C LYS A 254 12.19 -24.51 14.50
N ASN A 255 11.46 -25.17 13.60
CA ASN A 255 12.02 -25.79 12.39
C ASN A 255 11.69 -24.97 11.13
N LYS A 256 11.71 -23.66 11.24
CA LYS A 256 11.47 -22.73 10.12
C LYS A 256 12.57 -21.69 10.08
N ALA A 257 12.92 -21.27 8.87
CA ALA A 257 13.78 -20.12 8.68
C ALA A 257 12.93 -18.83 8.72
N TYR A 258 13.50 -17.76 9.29
CA TYR A 258 12.85 -16.46 9.41
C TYR A 258 13.78 -15.33 9.02
N GLU A 259 13.20 -14.19 8.69
CA GLU A 259 13.89 -12.93 8.65
C GLU A 259 13.40 -12.03 9.80
N LEU A 260 14.32 -11.42 10.52
CA LEU A 260 14.03 -10.34 11.45
C LEU A 260 14.17 -9.02 10.72
N LEU A 261 13.13 -8.20 10.72
CA LEU A 261 13.14 -6.86 10.16
C LEU A 261 13.28 -5.83 11.27
N SER A 262 14.29 -4.98 11.20
CA SER A 262 14.50 -3.88 12.14
C SER A 262 13.70 -2.63 11.74
N PRO A 263 13.48 -1.68 12.67
CA PRO A 263 12.90 -0.37 12.34
C PRO A 263 13.72 0.43 11.31
N ALA A 264 15.02 0.13 11.19
CA ALA A 264 15.89 0.71 10.18
C ALA A 264 15.83 -0.04 8.82
N ASN A 265 14.88 -0.96 8.66
CA ASN A 265 14.73 -1.82 7.49
C ASN A 265 15.95 -2.73 7.21
N GLU A 266 16.73 -3.02 8.24
CA GLU A 266 17.79 -4.02 8.16
C GLU A 266 17.19 -5.41 8.35
N LYS A 267 17.61 -6.38 7.54
CA LYS A 267 17.17 -7.75 7.61
C LYS A 267 18.26 -8.66 8.14
N ILE A 268 17.88 -9.50 9.09
CA ILE A 268 18.74 -10.56 9.63
C ILE A 268 18.07 -11.88 9.33
N SER A 269 18.70 -12.68 8.49
CA SER A 269 18.24 -14.04 8.21
C SER A 269 18.57 -14.98 9.37
N LEU A 270 17.58 -15.76 9.76
CA LEU A 270 17.68 -16.79 10.78
C LEU A 270 17.40 -18.14 10.15
N GLY A 271 18.44 -18.98 10.00
CA GLY A 271 18.29 -20.36 9.58
C GLY A 271 17.56 -21.20 10.64
N GLU A 272 17.04 -22.36 10.22
CA GLU A 272 16.37 -23.31 11.13
C GLU A 272 17.24 -23.70 12.33
N ASP A 273 18.55 -23.83 12.10
CA ASP A 273 19.53 -24.22 13.13
C ASP A 273 19.88 -23.12 14.13
N GLU A 274 19.52 -21.87 13.83
CA GLU A 274 19.84 -20.71 14.70
C GLU A 274 18.81 -20.50 15.79
N ILE A 275 17.59 -21.05 15.60
CA ILE A 275 16.55 -21.03 16.63
C ILE A 275 16.83 -22.20 17.60
N GLY A 276 17.27 -21.86 18.79
CA GLY A 276 17.57 -22.84 19.85
C GLY A 276 16.30 -23.44 20.47
N ARG A 277 15.43 -22.59 20.95
CA ARG A 277 14.22 -23.00 21.68
C ARG A 277 13.07 -22.04 21.46
N VAL A 278 11.87 -22.58 21.23
CA VAL A 278 10.60 -21.83 21.26
C VAL A 278 9.76 -22.39 22.40
N TYR A 279 9.27 -21.54 23.30
CA TYR A 279 8.49 -21.97 24.47
C TYR A 279 7.42 -20.93 24.82
N GLN A 280 6.39 -21.42 25.53
CA GLN A 280 5.32 -20.58 26.06
C GLN A 280 5.54 -20.34 27.57
N LYS A 281 5.40 -19.11 28.01
CA LYS A 281 5.38 -18.70 29.39
C LYS A 281 4.34 -17.62 29.60
N GLU A 282 3.42 -17.84 30.53
CA GLU A 282 2.33 -16.89 30.85
C GLU A 282 1.51 -16.45 29.62
N GLY A 283 1.22 -17.40 28.68
CA GLY A 283 0.48 -17.13 27.45
C GLY A 283 1.25 -16.34 26.40
N LYS A 284 2.56 -16.17 26.56
CA LYS A 284 3.45 -15.44 25.63
C LYS A 284 4.46 -16.39 25.02
N THR A 285 4.80 -16.17 23.76
CA THR A 285 5.82 -16.92 23.04
C THR A 285 7.19 -16.30 23.27
N PHE A 286 8.15 -17.13 23.63
CA PHE A 286 9.57 -16.76 23.77
C PHE A 286 10.40 -17.58 22.80
N VAL A 287 11.36 -16.92 22.15
CA VAL A 287 12.29 -17.53 21.22
C VAL A 287 13.71 -17.27 21.68
N GLU A 288 14.45 -18.34 21.90
CA GLU A 288 15.84 -18.33 22.31
C GLU A 288 16.74 -18.69 21.14
N PHE A 289 17.72 -17.87 20.85
CA PHE A 289 18.68 -18.08 19.76
C PHE A 289 19.94 -18.81 20.26
N LYS A 290 20.55 -19.56 19.37
CA LYS A 290 21.86 -20.18 19.67
C LYS A 290 23.02 -19.18 19.59
N LYS A 291 22.81 -18.05 18.92
CA LYS A 291 23.79 -16.96 18.81
C LYS A 291 23.19 -15.62 19.20
N LEU A 292 24.05 -14.64 19.44
CA LEU A 292 23.64 -13.25 19.68
C LEU A 292 23.08 -12.66 18.35
N ILE A 293 21.82 -12.21 18.40
CA ILE A 293 21.15 -11.66 17.23
C ILE A 293 21.24 -10.13 17.16
N SER A 294 21.20 -9.48 18.31
CA SER A 294 21.28 -8.02 18.38
C SER A 294 22.44 -7.58 19.29
N PRO A 295 23.65 -7.38 18.76
CA PRO A 295 24.78 -6.93 19.57
C PRO A 295 24.58 -5.51 20.12
N THR A 296 23.65 -4.74 19.57
CA THR A 296 23.35 -3.35 19.99
C THR A 296 22.11 -3.24 20.88
N GLY A 297 21.44 -4.36 21.20
CA GLY A 297 20.18 -4.36 21.97
C GLY A 297 19.00 -3.71 21.27
N LYS A 298 19.09 -3.40 19.95
CA LYS A 298 17.98 -2.84 19.20
C LYS A 298 16.87 -3.87 19.04
N ALA A 299 15.64 -3.48 19.34
CA ALA A 299 14.46 -4.30 19.11
C ALA A 299 14.16 -4.37 17.61
N PHE A 300 13.91 -5.56 17.11
CA PHE A 300 13.36 -5.78 15.78
C PHE A 300 11.84 -5.90 15.87
N GLU A 301 11.15 -5.41 14.85
CA GLU A 301 9.69 -5.28 14.89
C GLU A 301 8.96 -6.55 14.46
N SER A 302 9.53 -7.33 13.55
CA SER A 302 8.83 -8.47 12.97
C SER A 302 9.73 -9.65 12.62
N VAL A 303 9.10 -10.82 12.59
CA VAL A 303 9.68 -12.09 12.14
C VAL A 303 8.75 -12.67 11.09
N HIS A 304 9.28 -13.09 9.97
CA HIS A 304 8.48 -13.73 8.92
C HIS A 304 9.20 -14.91 8.27
N SER A 305 8.44 -15.79 7.64
CA SER A 305 9.01 -16.92 6.89
C SER A 305 9.43 -16.49 5.49
N GLY A 306 10.49 -17.09 4.97
CA GLY A 306 10.99 -16.80 3.64
C GLY A 306 10.16 -17.38 2.49
N ASN A 307 9.24 -18.33 2.75
CA ASN A 307 8.41 -18.96 1.71
C ASN A 307 7.05 -19.38 2.25
N VAL A 308 5.97 -18.94 1.61
CA VAL A 308 4.58 -19.23 1.99
C VAL A 308 4.20 -20.67 1.69
N ASN A 309 4.80 -21.30 0.69
CA ASN A 309 4.47 -22.67 0.30
C ASN A 309 4.98 -23.73 1.28
N ASP A 310 5.84 -23.35 2.22
CA ASP A 310 6.34 -24.22 3.28
C ASP A 310 5.45 -24.24 4.54
N ILE A 311 4.28 -23.62 4.43
CA ILE A 311 3.35 -23.38 5.55
C ILE A 311 2.08 -24.22 5.37
N CYS A 312 2.22 -25.49 5.07
CA CYS A 312 1.12 -26.46 5.16
C CYS A 312 1.32 -27.45 6.29
#